data_f421ba9feecc8c4d435e3125c2a14bce
#
_entry.id   f421ba9feecc8c4d435e3125c2a14bce
#
_cell.length_a   1.000
_cell.length_b   1.000
_cell.length_c   1.000
_cell.angle_alpha   90.00
_cell.angle_beta   90.00
_cell.angle_gamma   90.00
#
_symmetry.space_group_name_H-M   'P 1'
#
loop_
_entity.id
_entity.type
_entity.pdbx_description
1 polymer ?
#
loop_
_entity_poly.entity_id
_entity_poly.type
_entity_poly.pdbx_seq_one_letter_code
_entity_poly.pdbx_strand_id
1 'polypeptide(L)'
;MTSQRLIVLAGLPGSGKSTLAEGLSRHLALPILSVDPIEAAMWRGGLSRDQTGIAAYEVAQALAGEHLRLGHSVIIDAVNPVEAPRAACRRLAAEYRADLQIIECICADEATHRRRIEARVRNIDGMAEITWARVEQRRAGYEAWTDARLTLDTSADTLEKLLAEAIGYLAQTDQHG
;
A
#
# COMPACT_ATOMS: atom_id res chain seq x y z
N MET A 1 22.84 -3.64 -13.98
CA MET A 1 22.04 -4.40 -12.98
C MET A 1 20.85 -3.51 -12.66
N THR A 2 19.62 -3.96 -12.87
CA THR A 2 18.44 -3.18 -12.48
C THR A 2 18.45 -2.97 -10.97
N SER A 3 18.31 -1.71 -10.54
CA SER A 3 18.22 -1.38 -9.12
C SER A 3 17.00 -2.07 -8.52
N GLN A 4 17.14 -2.63 -7.33
CA GLN A 4 15.99 -3.19 -6.60
C GLN A 4 15.04 -2.06 -6.17
N ARG A 5 13.75 -2.33 -6.14
CA ARG A 5 12.71 -1.35 -5.89
C ARG A 5 11.91 -1.69 -4.65
N LEU A 6 11.65 -0.68 -3.83
CA LEU A 6 10.61 -0.72 -2.80
C LEU A 6 9.40 0.08 -3.31
N ILE A 7 8.37 -0.61 -3.76
CA ILE A 7 7.14 0.00 -4.25
C ILE A 7 6.15 0.09 -3.10
N VAL A 8 5.68 1.29 -2.79
CA VAL A 8 4.74 1.54 -1.67
C VAL A 8 3.41 2.02 -2.22
N LEU A 9 2.37 1.19 -2.07
CA LEU A 9 0.99 1.59 -2.31
C LEU A 9 0.42 2.21 -1.05
N ALA A 10 -0.20 3.39 -1.19
CA ALA A 10 -0.83 4.13 -0.11
C ALA A 10 -2.27 4.54 -0.48
N GLY A 11 -3.05 4.92 0.51
CA GLY A 11 -4.42 5.41 0.33
C GLY A 11 -5.40 4.84 1.34
N LEU A 12 -6.53 5.51 1.50
CA LEU A 12 -7.59 5.12 2.44
C LEU A 12 -8.19 3.74 2.09
N PRO A 13 -8.81 3.05 3.04
CA PRO A 13 -9.59 1.85 2.74
C PRO A 13 -10.63 2.14 1.65
N GLY A 14 -10.78 1.24 0.68
CA GLY A 14 -11.70 1.42 -0.47
C GLY A 14 -11.17 2.30 -1.60
N SER A 15 -9.96 2.86 -1.49
CA SER A 15 -9.34 3.66 -2.56
C SER A 15 -8.85 2.85 -3.77
N GLY A 16 -8.96 1.52 -3.75
CA GLY A 16 -8.52 0.68 -4.88
C GLY A 16 -7.04 0.25 -4.83
N LYS A 17 -6.27 0.68 -3.82
CA LYS A 17 -4.83 0.38 -3.72
C LYS A 17 -4.48 -1.11 -3.80
N SER A 18 -5.21 -1.99 -3.09
CA SER A 18 -4.92 -3.43 -3.07
C SER A 18 -5.19 -4.08 -4.44
N THR A 19 -6.24 -3.64 -5.15
CA THR A 19 -6.53 -4.10 -6.51
C THR A 19 -5.41 -3.71 -7.48
N LEU A 20 -4.90 -2.48 -7.35
CA LEU A 20 -3.76 -2.02 -8.15
C LEU A 20 -2.48 -2.78 -7.78
N ALA A 21 -2.23 -3.00 -6.47
CA ALA A 21 -1.09 -3.78 -5.98
C ALA A 21 -1.08 -5.20 -6.56
N GLU A 22 -2.23 -5.88 -6.57
CA GLU A 22 -2.36 -7.20 -7.19
C GLU A 22 -2.09 -7.18 -8.70
N GLY A 23 -2.58 -6.17 -9.41
CA GLY A 23 -2.31 -5.99 -10.84
C GLY A 23 -0.81 -5.79 -11.11
N LEU A 24 -0.15 -4.93 -10.33
CA LEU A 24 1.29 -4.69 -10.41
C LEU A 24 2.09 -5.95 -10.06
N SER A 25 1.71 -6.66 -9.00
CA SER A 25 2.37 -7.90 -8.60
C SER A 25 2.34 -8.96 -9.71
N ARG A 26 1.18 -9.16 -10.34
CA ARG A 26 1.06 -10.11 -11.46
C ARG A 26 1.89 -9.69 -12.67
N HIS A 27 1.91 -8.39 -12.98
CA HIS A 27 2.64 -7.86 -14.14
C HIS A 27 4.16 -7.90 -13.93
N LEU A 28 4.63 -7.54 -12.73
CA LEU A 28 6.05 -7.43 -12.39
C LEU A 28 6.63 -8.71 -11.77
N ALA A 29 5.80 -9.70 -11.47
CA ALA A 29 6.16 -10.91 -10.72
C ALA A 29 6.81 -10.60 -9.36
N LEU A 30 6.27 -9.60 -8.63
CA LEU A 30 6.79 -9.15 -7.34
C LEU A 30 5.87 -9.59 -6.18
N PRO A 31 6.43 -9.93 -5.01
CA PRO A 31 5.64 -10.20 -3.82
C PRO A 31 4.95 -8.92 -3.31
N ILE A 32 3.77 -9.11 -2.70
CA ILE A 32 3.04 -8.07 -1.99
C ILE A 32 3.06 -8.37 -0.50
N LEU A 33 3.40 -7.38 0.29
CA LEU A 33 3.31 -7.39 1.74
C LEU A 33 2.18 -6.44 2.16
N SER A 34 0.98 -7.00 2.31
CA SER A 34 -0.20 -6.24 2.71
C SER A 34 -0.35 -6.23 4.23
N VAL A 35 -0.47 -5.03 4.80
CA VAL A 35 -0.59 -4.85 6.27
C VAL A 35 -1.90 -5.44 6.80
N ASP A 36 -3.02 -5.29 6.09
CA ASP A 36 -4.33 -5.81 6.54
C ASP A 36 -4.34 -7.35 6.76
N PRO A 37 -3.88 -8.19 5.81
CA PRO A 37 -3.77 -9.64 6.03
C PRO A 37 -2.81 -10.04 7.14
N ILE A 38 -1.70 -9.30 7.31
CA ILE A 38 -0.73 -9.53 8.40
C ILE A 38 -1.42 -9.26 9.74
N GLU A 39 -2.09 -8.12 9.89
CA GLU A 39 -2.82 -7.77 11.11
C GLU A 39 -3.92 -8.79 11.43
N ALA A 40 -4.68 -9.23 10.43
CA ALA A 40 -5.70 -10.27 10.60
C ALA A 40 -5.08 -11.61 11.07
N ALA A 41 -3.92 -11.98 10.55
CA ALA A 41 -3.21 -13.17 10.99
C ALA A 41 -2.75 -13.06 12.45
N MET A 42 -2.31 -11.88 12.89
CA MET A 42 -1.95 -11.63 14.30
C MET A 42 -3.17 -11.82 15.23
N TRP A 43 -4.35 -11.33 14.84
CA TRP A 43 -5.59 -11.54 15.62
C TRP A 43 -5.96 -13.02 15.72
N ARG A 44 -5.87 -13.78 14.62
CA ARG A 44 -6.08 -15.24 14.65
C ARG A 44 -5.06 -15.96 15.52
N GLY A 45 -3.84 -15.40 15.62
CA GLY A 45 -2.78 -15.88 16.53
C GLY A 45 -2.99 -15.50 17.99
N GLY A 46 -4.09 -14.80 18.33
CA GLY A 46 -4.46 -14.45 19.71
C GLY A 46 -3.97 -13.09 20.20
N LEU A 47 -3.37 -12.25 19.32
CA LEU A 47 -2.99 -10.89 19.68
C LEU A 47 -4.21 -9.97 19.68
N SER A 48 -4.28 -9.04 20.64
CA SER A 48 -5.36 -8.08 20.72
C SER A 48 -5.22 -6.94 19.70
N ARG A 49 -6.34 -6.30 19.33
CA ARG A 49 -6.36 -5.27 18.28
C ARG A 49 -5.56 -4.01 18.63
N ASP A 50 -5.44 -3.69 19.90
CA ASP A 50 -4.63 -2.58 20.41
C ASP A 50 -3.11 -2.83 20.30
N GLN A 51 -2.70 -4.09 20.19
CA GLN A 51 -1.30 -4.49 20.05
C GLN A 51 -0.83 -4.60 18.60
N THR A 52 -1.75 -4.67 17.62
CA THR A 52 -1.40 -5.12 16.26
C THR A 52 -1.24 -4.01 15.23
N GLY A 53 -1.82 -2.84 15.44
CA GLY A 53 -1.80 -1.78 14.43
C GLY A 53 -0.39 -1.42 13.94
N ILE A 54 0.50 -0.99 14.84
CA ILE A 54 1.89 -0.67 14.53
C ILE A 54 2.69 -1.94 14.20
N ALA A 55 2.47 -3.02 14.96
CA ALA A 55 3.22 -4.27 14.79
C ALA A 55 3.04 -4.88 13.38
N ALA A 56 1.88 -4.76 12.77
CA ALA A 56 1.65 -5.25 11.40
C ALA A 56 2.49 -4.47 10.36
N TYR A 57 2.69 -3.16 10.55
CA TYR A 57 3.61 -2.37 9.73
C TYR A 57 5.07 -2.82 9.92
N GLU A 58 5.50 -3.02 11.17
CA GLU A 58 6.85 -3.50 11.48
C GLU A 58 7.13 -4.86 10.84
N VAL A 59 6.17 -5.78 10.89
CA VAL A 59 6.30 -7.09 10.23
C VAL A 59 6.40 -6.94 8.71
N ALA A 60 5.55 -6.12 8.09
CA ALA A 60 5.60 -5.89 6.65
C ALA A 60 6.96 -5.30 6.22
N GLN A 61 7.50 -4.34 7.00
CA GLN A 61 8.79 -3.72 6.74
C GLN A 61 9.96 -4.68 6.95
N ALA A 62 9.93 -5.49 8.00
CA ALA A 62 10.96 -6.51 8.24
C ALA A 62 11.01 -7.53 7.09
N LEU A 63 9.87 -8.01 6.62
CA LEU A 63 9.80 -8.91 5.47
C LEU A 63 10.26 -8.23 4.18
N ALA A 64 9.91 -6.95 3.97
CA ALA A 64 10.41 -6.18 2.83
C ALA A 64 11.94 -6.06 2.88
N GLY A 65 12.52 -5.80 4.06
CA GLY A 65 13.96 -5.78 4.27
C GLY A 65 14.64 -7.09 3.86
N GLU A 66 14.04 -8.23 4.21
CA GLU A 66 14.58 -9.54 3.81
C GLU A 66 14.56 -9.73 2.27
N HIS A 67 13.48 -9.29 1.59
CA HIS A 67 13.45 -9.32 0.12
C HIS A 67 14.53 -8.42 -0.48
N LEU A 68 14.65 -7.18 -0.01
CA LEU A 68 15.66 -6.24 -0.49
C LEU A 68 17.09 -6.74 -0.21
N ARG A 69 17.34 -7.32 0.96
CA ARG A 69 18.63 -7.91 1.30
C ARG A 69 19.05 -9.03 0.33
N LEU A 70 18.08 -9.76 -0.20
CA LEU A 70 18.29 -10.82 -1.21
C LEU A 70 18.35 -10.28 -2.66
N GLY A 71 18.26 -8.98 -2.86
CA GLY A 71 18.28 -8.36 -4.19
C GLY A 71 16.92 -8.36 -4.90
N HIS A 72 15.83 -8.66 -4.19
CA HIS A 72 14.50 -8.71 -4.77
C HIS A 72 13.74 -7.40 -4.55
N SER A 73 13.07 -6.92 -5.58
CA SER A 73 12.08 -5.84 -5.44
C SER A 73 10.81 -6.36 -4.74
N VAL A 74 10.08 -5.47 -4.08
CA VAL A 74 8.91 -5.83 -3.27
C VAL A 74 7.87 -4.71 -3.25
N ILE A 75 6.60 -5.07 -3.10
CA ILE A 75 5.47 -4.14 -2.96
C ILE A 75 4.99 -4.18 -1.51
N ILE A 76 4.84 -3.02 -0.86
CA ILE A 76 4.11 -2.84 0.39
C ILE A 76 2.74 -2.23 0.07
N ASP A 77 1.65 -2.88 0.51
CA ASP A 77 0.27 -2.37 0.42
C ASP A 77 -0.25 -2.02 1.81
N ALA A 78 -0.37 -0.72 2.09
CA ALA A 78 -0.82 -0.21 3.37
C ALA A 78 -1.53 1.16 3.23
N VAL A 79 -2.22 1.61 4.26
CA VAL A 79 -2.85 2.94 4.27
C VAL A 79 -1.81 4.06 4.32
N ASN A 80 -0.74 3.89 5.11
CA ASN A 80 0.33 4.88 5.33
C ASN A 80 -0.21 6.29 5.69
N PRO A 81 -1.06 6.40 6.73
CA PRO A 81 -1.84 7.61 6.95
C PRO A 81 -1.04 8.77 7.54
N VAL A 82 0.08 8.50 8.18
CA VAL A 82 0.90 9.47 8.92
C VAL A 82 2.38 9.32 8.57
N GLU A 83 3.17 10.28 9.03
CA GLU A 83 4.61 10.34 8.72
C GLU A 83 5.42 9.12 9.19
N ALA A 84 5.09 8.54 10.33
CA ALA A 84 5.89 7.46 10.93
C ALA A 84 6.11 6.24 10.00
N PRO A 85 5.08 5.57 9.43
CA PRO A 85 5.28 4.48 8.49
C PRO A 85 5.93 4.92 7.17
N ARG A 86 5.70 6.16 6.72
CA ARG A 86 6.33 6.74 5.52
C ARG A 86 7.84 6.89 5.70
N ALA A 87 8.25 7.48 6.83
CA ALA A 87 9.65 7.60 7.21
C ALA A 87 10.35 6.24 7.33
N ALA A 88 9.65 5.22 7.83
CA ALA A 88 10.18 3.87 7.91
C ALA A 88 10.44 3.26 6.51
N CYS A 89 9.55 3.48 5.54
CA CYS A 89 9.80 3.06 4.15
C CYS A 89 11.01 3.77 3.54
N ARG A 90 11.18 5.08 3.79
CA ARG A 90 12.37 5.82 3.33
C ARG A 90 13.66 5.29 3.94
N ARG A 91 13.67 5.02 5.25
CA ARG A 91 14.84 4.43 5.92
C ARG A 91 15.18 3.05 5.34
N LEU A 92 14.16 2.22 5.16
CA LEU A 92 14.32 0.89 4.58
C LEU A 92 14.92 0.95 3.17
N ALA A 93 14.39 1.80 2.31
CA ALA A 93 14.91 1.98 0.96
C ALA A 93 16.38 2.47 0.98
N ALA A 94 16.71 3.44 1.84
CA ALA A 94 18.07 3.95 1.99
C ALA A 94 19.05 2.88 2.50
N GLU A 95 18.64 2.07 3.48
CA GLU A 95 19.44 0.99 4.06
C GLU A 95 19.89 -0.03 3.01
N TYR A 96 18.97 -0.43 2.13
CA TYR A 96 19.24 -1.43 1.08
C TYR A 96 19.58 -0.81 -0.27
N ARG A 97 19.72 0.53 -0.36
CA ARG A 97 19.94 1.26 -1.62
C ARG A 97 18.91 0.90 -2.69
N ALA A 98 17.69 0.67 -2.25
CA ALA A 98 16.57 0.40 -3.13
C ALA A 98 15.95 1.71 -3.64
N ASP A 99 15.45 1.70 -4.86
CA ASP A 99 14.68 2.80 -5.41
C ASP A 99 13.27 2.82 -4.78
N LEU A 100 12.97 3.90 -4.04
CA LEU A 100 11.67 4.07 -3.40
C LEU A 100 10.67 4.69 -4.38
N GLN A 101 9.64 3.94 -4.71
CA GLN A 101 8.57 4.38 -5.62
C GLN A 101 7.22 4.34 -4.89
N ILE A 102 6.57 5.50 -4.80
CA ILE A 102 5.32 5.65 -4.04
C ILE A 102 4.16 5.88 -5.01
N ILE A 103 3.08 5.13 -4.83
CA ILE A 103 1.83 5.29 -5.57
C ILE A 103 0.70 5.49 -4.56
N GLU A 104 0.11 6.68 -4.56
CA GLU A 104 -1.05 6.99 -3.74
C GLU A 104 -2.33 6.80 -4.54
N CYS A 105 -3.18 5.87 -4.09
CA CYS A 105 -4.51 5.67 -4.64
C CYS A 105 -5.53 6.52 -3.87
N ILE A 106 -6.23 7.38 -4.57
CA ILE A 106 -7.37 8.13 -4.06
C ILE A 106 -8.66 7.66 -4.73
N CYS A 107 -9.80 7.99 -4.14
CA CYS A 107 -11.11 7.89 -4.76
C CYS A 107 -11.78 9.23 -4.52
N ALA A 108 -11.68 10.15 -5.49
CA ALA A 108 -12.13 11.53 -5.34
C ALA A 108 -13.66 11.64 -5.32
N ASP A 109 -14.36 10.76 -6.05
CA ASP A 109 -15.81 10.67 -6.01
C ASP A 109 -16.26 9.97 -4.70
N GLU A 110 -16.80 10.75 -3.77
CA GLU A 110 -17.22 10.28 -2.46
C GLU A 110 -18.35 9.24 -2.53
N ALA A 111 -19.29 9.39 -3.44
CA ALA A 111 -20.40 8.45 -3.61
C ALA A 111 -19.89 7.08 -4.07
N THR A 112 -18.95 7.06 -5.01
CA THR A 112 -18.27 5.85 -5.46
C THR A 112 -17.44 5.23 -4.32
N HIS A 113 -16.70 6.05 -3.55
CA HIS A 113 -15.89 5.58 -2.43
C HIS A 113 -16.76 4.92 -1.36
N ARG A 114 -17.86 5.60 -0.97
CA ARG A 114 -18.82 5.07 0.01
C ARG A 114 -19.47 3.78 -0.48
N ARG A 115 -19.95 3.74 -1.71
CA ARG A 115 -20.53 2.53 -2.31
C ARG A 115 -19.54 1.35 -2.31
N ARG A 116 -18.25 1.61 -2.61
CA ARG A 116 -17.20 0.57 -2.55
C ARG A 116 -17.02 0.02 -1.14
N ILE A 117 -17.04 0.88 -0.11
CA ILE A 117 -16.92 0.47 1.28
C ILE A 117 -18.14 -0.35 1.71
N GLU A 118 -19.36 0.10 1.39
CA GLU A 118 -20.61 -0.55 1.78
C GLU A 118 -20.84 -1.89 1.04
N ALA A 119 -20.36 -2.01 -0.20
CA ALA A 119 -20.46 -3.25 -1.00
C ALA A 119 -19.27 -4.20 -0.80
N ARG A 120 -18.23 -3.78 -0.07
CA ARG A 120 -17.00 -4.56 0.05
C ARG A 120 -17.20 -5.79 0.91
N VAL A 121 -16.83 -6.95 0.36
CA VAL A 121 -16.63 -8.18 1.11
C VAL A 121 -15.15 -8.51 1.07
N ARG A 122 -14.45 -8.32 2.20
CA ARG A 122 -13.05 -8.74 2.33
C ARG A 122 -13.03 -10.23 2.65
N ASN A 123 -12.41 -11.00 1.81
CA ASN A 123 -12.11 -12.39 2.14
C ASN A 123 -10.82 -12.49 3.01
N ILE A 124 -10.74 -11.65 4.05
CA ILE A 124 -9.64 -11.70 5.02
C ILE A 124 -10.23 -12.27 6.32
N ASP A 125 -9.94 -13.54 6.56
CA ASP A 125 -10.42 -14.25 7.73
C ASP A 125 -9.99 -13.55 9.03
N GLY A 126 -10.94 -13.29 9.92
CA GLY A 126 -10.74 -12.60 11.21
C GLY A 126 -10.77 -11.06 11.12
N MET A 127 -10.88 -10.45 9.94
CA MET A 127 -10.98 -8.99 9.79
C MET A 127 -12.42 -8.55 9.52
N ALA A 128 -12.98 -7.77 10.45
CA ALA A 128 -14.31 -7.19 10.26
C ALA A 128 -14.29 -6.13 9.14
N GLU A 129 -15.42 -6.01 8.43
CA GLU A 129 -15.60 -4.96 7.44
C GLU A 129 -15.53 -3.57 8.06
N ILE A 130 -14.90 -2.64 7.36
CA ILE A 130 -14.81 -1.26 7.78
C ILE A 130 -16.07 -0.49 7.40
N THR A 131 -16.59 0.33 8.30
CA THR A 131 -17.74 1.20 8.03
C THR A 131 -17.30 2.51 7.38
N TRP A 132 -18.23 3.18 6.68
CA TRP A 132 -17.97 4.50 6.10
C TRP A 132 -17.54 5.53 7.16
N ALA A 133 -18.22 5.58 8.29
CA ALA A 133 -17.84 6.46 9.41
C ALA A 133 -16.37 6.25 9.86
N ARG A 134 -15.90 5.02 9.84
CA ARG A 134 -14.50 4.72 10.18
C ARG A 134 -13.52 5.20 9.09
N VAL A 135 -13.94 5.17 7.83
CA VAL A 135 -13.14 5.74 6.72
C VAL A 135 -13.04 7.25 6.85
N GLU A 136 -14.13 7.95 7.18
CA GLU A 136 -14.13 9.40 7.43
C GLU A 136 -13.23 9.78 8.60
N GLN A 137 -13.27 9.02 9.68
CA GLN A 137 -12.37 9.22 10.81
C GLN A 137 -10.89 9.07 10.39
N ARG A 138 -10.57 8.05 9.58
CA ARG A 138 -9.22 7.87 9.07
C ARG A 138 -8.81 8.97 8.09
N ARG A 139 -9.74 9.47 7.29
CA ARG A 139 -9.51 10.60 6.37
C ARG A 139 -9.12 11.87 7.14
N ALA A 140 -9.81 12.15 8.26
CA ALA A 140 -9.49 13.30 9.10
C ALA A 140 -8.07 13.25 9.71
N GLY A 141 -7.52 12.06 9.93
CA GLY A 141 -6.16 11.85 10.43
C GLY A 141 -5.14 11.51 9.34
N TYR A 142 -5.52 11.60 8.06
CA TYR A 142 -4.61 11.30 6.95
C TYR A 142 -3.78 12.54 6.61
N GLU A 143 -2.51 12.49 6.95
CA GLU A 143 -1.57 13.60 6.70
C GLU A 143 -1.27 13.76 5.21
N ALA A 144 -1.06 15.00 4.77
CA ALA A 144 -0.59 15.27 3.41
C ALA A 144 0.78 14.60 3.17
N TRP A 145 0.98 14.07 1.98
CA TRP A 145 2.27 13.53 1.58
C TRP A 145 3.21 14.66 1.14
N THR A 146 4.47 14.57 1.55
CA THR A 146 5.56 15.45 1.10
C THR A 146 6.49 14.78 0.09
N ASP A 147 6.48 13.46 0.05
CA ASP A 147 7.29 12.69 -0.89
C ASP A 147 6.80 12.83 -2.34
N ALA A 148 7.74 12.78 -3.29
CA ALA A 148 7.42 12.61 -4.70
C ALA A 148 6.70 11.28 -4.90
N ARG A 149 5.58 11.28 -5.61
CA ARG A 149 4.75 10.10 -5.83
C ARG A 149 3.87 10.24 -7.06
N LEU A 150 3.40 9.12 -7.55
CA LEU A 150 2.27 9.06 -8.48
C LEU A 150 0.97 9.07 -7.65
N THR A 151 0.03 9.95 -7.99
CA THR A 151 -1.33 9.95 -7.41
C THR A 151 -2.34 9.49 -8.46
N LEU A 152 -3.08 8.44 -8.17
CA LEU A 152 -4.07 7.84 -9.07
C LEU A 152 -5.48 7.97 -8.47
N ASP A 153 -6.39 8.63 -9.20
CA ASP A 153 -7.80 8.64 -8.85
C ASP A 153 -8.51 7.43 -9.43
N THR A 154 -8.79 6.47 -8.58
CA THR A 154 -9.42 5.21 -8.98
C THR A 154 -10.92 5.33 -9.26
N SER A 155 -11.53 6.49 -9.02
CA SER A 155 -12.92 6.78 -9.42
C SER A 155 -13.04 7.31 -10.84
N ALA A 156 -11.95 7.85 -11.39
CA ALA A 156 -11.94 8.50 -12.70
C ALA A 156 -11.66 7.54 -13.86
N ASP A 157 -10.93 6.47 -13.62
CA ASP A 157 -10.42 5.58 -14.67
C ASP A 157 -10.62 4.08 -14.39
N THR A 158 -10.50 3.28 -15.45
CA THR A 158 -10.53 1.81 -15.35
C THR A 158 -9.22 1.28 -14.75
N LEU A 159 -9.29 0.10 -14.13
CA LEU A 159 -8.09 -0.56 -13.58
C LEU A 159 -6.98 -0.73 -14.62
N GLU A 160 -7.35 -1.00 -15.85
CA GLU A 160 -6.42 -1.22 -16.98
C GLU A 160 -5.59 0.04 -17.27
N LYS A 161 -6.23 1.21 -17.31
CA LYS A 161 -5.56 2.50 -17.49
C LYS A 161 -4.68 2.85 -16.29
N LEU A 162 -5.22 2.71 -15.08
CA LEU A 162 -4.47 2.97 -13.84
C LEU A 162 -3.23 2.09 -13.74
N LEU A 163 -3.35 0.83 -14.13
CA LEU A 163 -2.23 -0.11 -14.14
C LEU A 163 -1.17 0.30 -15.19
N ALA A 164 -1.60 0.69 -16.40
CA ALA A 164 -0.69 1.16 -17.44
C ALA A 164 0.07 2.43 -17.00
N GLU A 165 -0.61 3.38 -16.34
CA GLU A 165 -0.01 4.60 -15.81
C GLU A 165 0.99 4.29 -14.68
N ALA A 166 0.63 3.40 -13.76
CA ALA A 166 1.51 2.95 -12.68
C ALA A 166 2.78 2.27 -13.24
N ILE A 167 2.63 1.37 -14.22
CA ILE A 167 3.78 0.71 -14.87
C ILE A 167 4.68 1.74 -15.57
N GLY A 168 4.09 2.70 -16.28
CA GLY A 168 4.82 3.80 -16.92
C GLY A 168 5.63 4.63 -15.92
N TYR A 169 5.03 4.97 -14.77
CA TYR A 169 5.71 5.67 -13.67
C TYR A 169 6.90 4.86 -13.12
N LEU A 170 6.67 3.58 -12.85
CA LEU A 170 7.71 2.69 -12.33
C LEU A 170 8.88 2.50 -13.31
N ALA A 171 8.64 2.58 -14.62
CA ALA A 171 9.68 2.44 -15.64
C ALA A 171 10.53 3.71 -15.82
N GLN A 172 10.02 4.90 -15.52
CA GLN A 172 10.74 6.17 -15.70
C GLN A 172 11.92 6.34 -14.74
N THR A 173 11.81 5.81 -13.55
CA THR A 173 12.86 5.86 -12.52
C THR A 173 14.06 4.99 -12.84
N ASP A 174 13.93 3.97 -13.69
CA ASP A 174 15.04 3.13 -14.15
C ASP A 174 16.06 3.90 -15.05
N GLN A 175 15.72 5.12 -15.52
CA GLN A 175 16.57 5.89 -16.44
C GLN A 175 17.48 6.93 -15.75
N HIS A 176 17.39 7.10 -14.43
CA HIS A 176 18.12 8.14 -13.68
C HIS A 176 19.10 7.56 -12.63
N GLY A 177 19.42 6.29 -12.72
CA GLY A 177 20.33 5.58 -11.83
C GLY A 177 21.71 5.29 -12.46
#